data_108bf15d87bea71db4a481d9a7d28ded
#
_entry.id   108bf15d87bea71db4a481d9a7d28ded
#
_cell.length_a   1.000
_cell.length_b   1.000
_cell.length_c   1.000
_cell.angle_alpha   90.00
_cell.angle_beta   90.00
_cell.angle_gamma   90.00
#
_symmetry.space_group_name_H-M   'P 1'
#
loop_
_entity.id
_entity.type
_entity.pdbx_description
1 polymer ?
#
loop_
_entity_poly.entity_id
_entity_poly.type
_entity_poly.pdbx_seq_one_letter_code
_entity_poly.pdbx_strand_id
1 'polypeptide(L)'
;MSELNDKSGNQQPIEPIEVTLTDPNKLSKIAKSTPSRRLLLTVVASAGLALIMLWVFQEPNPLPQESKENTPPSQFETPSATRESRTQSVAPFESLAKQTADQKAKVVISEYMAIEKRLNNEIFIDQALNPEILKAEELALAGDKLYYSEQYDEALAQYDEATETLKALVSSAESKFDSLLKEAQQGLMDQQTETAKRSISEALFIKPGSETAKRIEARIALLPQIIDLSRDAKNDELAGNYEKALDTYEQIKQIDPLTSQI
;
A
#
# COMPACT_ATOMS: atom_id res chain seq x y z
N MET A 1 5.13 81.70 2.72
CA MET A 1 6.12 81.10 1.78
C MET A 1 6.42 79.76 2.39
N SER A 2 5.89 78.69 1.93
CA SER A 2 6.13 77.94 0.75
C SER A 2 5.33 76.65 0.88
N GLU A 3 4.59 76.41 0.00
CA GLU A 3 4.38 75.41 -1.04
C GLU A 3 4.06 74.01 -0.52
N LEU A 4 2.76 73.73 -0.54
CA LEU A 4 2.13 72.44 -0.55
C LEU A 4 2.43 71.72 -1.89
N ASN A 5 3.05 70.56 -1.85
CA ASN A 5 3.22 69.70 -3.01
C ASN A 5 2.18 68.54 -2.96
N ASP A 6 1.12 68.77 -3.70
CA ASP A 6 0.03 67.82 -3.97
C ASP A 6 0.55 66.77 -4.94
N LYS A 7 0.65 65.48 -4.49
CA LYS A 7 0.82 64.34 -5.36
C LYS A 7 -0.48 63.57 -5.45
N SER A 8 -1.30 63.98 -6.38
CA SER A 8 -2.41 63.23 -6.94
C SER A 8 -1.96 61.85 -7.39
N GLY A 9 -2.32 60.84 -6.62
CA GLY A 9 -2.15 59.41 -6.95
C GLY A 9 -3.18 58.99 -7.97
N ASN A 10 -2.70 58.62 -9.14
CA ASN A 10 -3.44 58.07 -10.25
C ASN A 10 -4.06 56.71 -9.89
N GLN A 11 -5.34 56.68 -9.51
CA GLN A 11 -6.15 55.48 -9.37
C GLN A 11 -6.62 55.04 -10.75
N GLN A 12 -6.03 53.99 -11.32
CA GLN A 12 -6.58 53.31 -12.47
C GLN A 12 -7.83 52.50 -12.04
N PRO A 13 -8.90 52.54 -12.82
CA PRO A 13 -10.09 51.74 -12.54
C PRO A 13 -9.76 50.25 -12.69
N ILE A 14 -10.14 49.44 -11.67
CA ILE A 14 -10.07 47.99 -11.70
C ILE A 14 -11.16 47.50 -12.63
N GLU A 15 -10.78 46.96 -13.80
CA GLU A 15 -11.71 46.26 -14.67
C GLU A 15 -12.23 44.97 -13.99
N PRO A 16 -13.53 44.66 -14.04
CA PRO A 16 -14.06 43.42 -13.49
C PRO A 16 -13.56 42.24 -14.32
N ILE A 17 -12.93 41.25 -13.62
CA ILE A 17 -12.55 39.98 -14.22
C ILE A 17 -13.83 39.21 -14.54
N GLU A 18 -14.14 39.08 -15.82
CA GLU A 18 -15.21 38.24 -16.32
C GLU A 18 -14.81 36.77 -16.13
N VAL A 19 -15.37 36.12 -15.09
CA VAL A 19 -15.23 34.67 -14.87
C VAL A 19 -16.11 33.96 -15.90
N THR A 20 -15.53 33.58 -17.02
CA THR A 20 -16.17 32.67 -17.97
C THR A 20 -16.37 31.31 -17.32
N LEU A 21 -17.62 31.02 -16.94
CA LEU A 21 -18.06 29.68 -16.52
C LEU A 21 -17.76 28.70 -17.66
N THR A 22 -16.76 27.88 -17.46
CA THR A 22 -16.39 26.79 -18.38
C THR A 22 -17.51 25.76 -18.39
N ASP A 23 -18.07 25.53 -19.56
CA ASP A 23 -19.15 24.60 -19.86
C ASP A 23 -18.88 23.20 -19.28
N PRO A 24 -19.75 22.66 -18.38
CA PRO A 24 -19.53 21.34 -17.74
C PRO A 24 -19.52 20.17 -18.73
N ASN A 25 -19.90 20.38 -19.97
CA ASN A 25 -19.95 19.35 -21.01
C ASN A 25 -18.59 19.10 -21.71
N LYS A 26 -17.52 19.85 -21.40
CA LYS A 26 -16.19 19.67 -21.98
C LYS A 26 -15.30 18.71 -21.17
N LEU A 27 -15.69 18.33 -19.95
CA LEU A 27 -14.91 17.44 -19.06
C LEU A 27 -15.15 15.94 -19.30
N SER A 28 -16.10 15.55 -20.16
CA SER A 28 -16.43 14.13 -20.38
C SER A 28 -15.61 13.45 -21.50
N LYS A 29 -14.64 14.11 -22.12
CA LYS A 29 -13.87 13.54 -23.24
C LYS A 29 -12.41 13.20 -22.95
N ILE A 30 -11.94 13.32 -21.71
CA ILE A 30 -10.55 12.97 -21.36
C ILE A 30 -10.57 11.91 -20.26
N ALA A 31 -11.17 10.75 -20.53
CA ALA A 31 -10.95 9.55 -19.76
C ALA A 31 -11.10 8.32 -20.65
N LYS A 32 -10.30 8.24 -21.71
CA LYS A 32 -9.90 6.94 -22.24
C LYS A 32 -8.68 6.53 -21.44
N SER A 33 -8.90 5.91 -20.28
CA SER A 33 -7.88 5.23 -19.53
C SER A 33 -7.29 4.13 -20.40
N THR A 34 -6.08 4.32 -20.88
CA THR A 34 -5.25 3.20 -21.34
C THR A 34 -5.15 2.23 -20.17
N PRO A 35 -5.43 0.92 -20.34
CA PRO A 35 -5.23 -0.05 -19.28
C PRO A 35 -3.77 0.01 -18.88
N SER A 36 -3.52 0.26 -17.59
CA SER A 36 -2.17 0.36 -17.06
C SER A 36 -1.42 -0.93 -17.37
N ARG A 37 -0.18 -0.84 -17.85
CA ARG A 37 0.72 -1.98 -18.10
C ARG A 37 0.78 -2.96 -16.93
N ARG A 38 0.48 -2.48 -15.70
CA ARG A 38 0.43 -3.25 -14.45
C ARG A 38 -0.72 -4.28 -14.42
N LEU A 39 -1.89 -3.96 -14.97
CA LEU A 39 -3.01 -4.91 -15.08
C LEU A 39 -2.66 -6.09 -16.00
N LEU A 40 -1.85 -5.86 -17.03
CA LEU A 40 -1.34 -6.93 -17.91
C LEU A 40 -0.28 -7.79 -17.22
N LEU A 41 0.60 -7.20 -16.40
CA LEU A 41 1.63 -7.95 -15.67
C LEU A 41 1.04 -8.81 -14.55
N THR A 42 0.04 -8.32 -13.81
CA THR A 42 -0.63 -9.12 -12.76
C THR A 42 -1.42 -10.29 -13.35
N VAL A 43 -2.02 -10.13 -14.52
CA VAL A 43 -2.73 -11.24 -15.21
C VAL A 43 -1.74 -12.29 -15.72
N VAL A 44 -0.56 -11.88 -16.21
CA VAL A 44 0.47 -12.82 -16.66
C VAL A 44 1.10 -13.57 -15.49
N ALA A 45 1.37 -12.88 -14.38
CA ALA A 45 1.92 -13.52 -13.17
C ALA A 45 0.94 -14.53 -12.55
N SER A 46 -0.37 -14.19 -12.49
CA SER A 46 -1.40 -15.11 -11.96
C SER A 46 -1.63 -16.32 -12.87
N ALA A 47 -1.53 -16.17 -14.17
CA ALA A 47 -1.63 -17.29 -15.14
C ALA A 47 -0.43 -18.23 -15.04
N GLY A 48 0.77 -17.70 -14.83
CA GLY A 48 1.99 -18.50 -14.60
C GLY A 48 1.90 -19.35 -13.34
N LEU A 49 1.41 -18.77 -12.25
CA LEU A 49 1.27 -19.46 -10.96
C LEU A 49 0.20 -20.56 -10.99
N ALA A 50 -0.90 -20.37 -11.74
CA ALA A 50 -1.92 -21.39 -11.95
C ALA A 50 -1.40 -22.59 -12.76
N LEU A 51 -0.53 -22.36 -13.74
CA LEU A 51 0.11 -23.43 -14.53
C LEU A 51 1.11 -24.23 -13.68
N ILE A 52 1.86 -23.58 -12.79
CA ILE A 52 2.79 -24.25 -11.88
C ILE A 52 2.03 -25.10 -10.85
N MET A 53 0.90 -24.60 -10.30
CA MET A 53 0.05 -25.37 -9.39
C MET A 53 -0.56 -26.60 -10.07
N LEU A 54 -0.96 -26.52 -11.33
CA LEU A 54 -1.47 -27.67 -12.10
C LEU A 54 -0.40 -28.74 -12.34
N TRP A 55 0.87 -28.33 -12.47
CA TRP A 55 1.98 -29.26 -12.69
C TRP A 55 2.41 -29.99 -11.41
N VAL A 56 2.30 -29.34 -10.25
CA VAL A 56 2.63 -29.92 -8.94
C VAL A 56 1.60 -30.95 -8.47
N PHE A 57 0.35 -30.88 -8.94
CA PHE A 57 -0.71 -31.84 -8.59
C PHE A 57 -0.89 -32.99 -9.60
N GLN A 58 -0.04 -33.13 -10.60
CA GLN A 58 -0.02 -34.34 -11.43
C GLN A 58 0.66 -35.45 -10.64
N GLU A 59 -0.15 -36.38 -10.14
CA GLU A 59 0.32 -37.58 -9.48
C GLU A 59 1.28 -38.36 -10.38
N PRO A 60 2.39 -38.92 -9.85
CA PRO A 60 3.30 -39.74 -10.61
C PRO A 60 2.59 -41.02 -11.04
N ASN A 61 2.61 -41.30 -12.33
CA ASN A 61 2.13 -42.54 -12.94
C ASN A 61 2.73 -43.75 -12.20
N PRO A 62 1.93 -44.80 -11.90
CA PRO A 62 2.44 -46.01 -11.30
C PRO A 62 3.40 -46.73 -12.28
N LEU A 63 4.53 -47.15 -11.71
CA LEU A 63 5.56 -47.89 -12.38
C LEU A 63 4.98 -49.18 -13.03
N PRO A 64 5.43 -49.56 -14.24
CA PRO A 64 5.07 -50.86 -14.82
C PRO A 64 5.67 -51.99 -13.98
N GLN A 65 4.84 -52.95 -13.63
CA GLN A 65 5.28 -54.20 -12.97
C GLN A 65 6.20 -54.97 -13.91
N GLU A 66 7.35 -55.33 -13.36
CA GLU A 66 8.36 -56.22 -13.96
C GLU A 66 7.80 -57.62 -14.07
N SER A 67 7.57 -58.06 -15.30
CA SER A 67 7.27 -59.45 -15.62
C SER A 67 8.56 -60.27 -15.67
N LYS A 68 8.73 -61.18 -14.75
CA LYS A 68 9.85 -62.17 -14.76
C LYS A 68 9.61 -63.17 -15.87
N GLU A 69 10.51 -63.23 -16.82
CA GLU A 69 10.63 -64.40 -17.70
C GLU A 69 12.11 -64.82 -17.80
N ASN A 70 12.29 -66.11 -17.50
CA ASN A 70 13.56 -66.84 -17.51
C ASN A 70 14.09 -67.11 -18.90
N THR A 71 15.43 -67.07 -19.13
CA THR A 71 16.23 -68.18 -19.63
C THR A 71 17.37 -67.73 -20.56
N PRO A 72 18.34 -68.56 -20.91
CA PRO A 72 19.71 -68.62 -20.37
C PRO A 72 20.78 -68.20 -21.42
N PRO A 73 22.07 -68.37 -21.13
CA PRO A 73 23.12 -67.50 -21.63
C PRO A 73 23.69 -67.92 -23.00
N SER A 74 24.07 -66.95 -23.83
CA SER A 74 25.02 -67.24 -24.93
C SER A 74 25.76 -65.97 -25.34
N GLN A 75 27.06 -66.08 -25.27
CA GLN A 75 28.11 -65.56 -26.15
C GLN A 75 28.49 -64.08 -26.12
N PHE A 76 29.76 -63.97 -25.81
CA PHE A 76 30.69 -62.86 -25.99
C PHE A 76 30.48 -62.07 -27.25
N GLU A 77 30.27 -60.75 -27.13
CA GLU A 77 30.67 -59.78 -28.17
C GLU A 77 31.30 -58.54 -27.51
N THR A 78 32.35 -58.10 -28.14
CA THR A 78 33.28 -57.01 -27.78
C THR A 78 32.60 -55.67 -27.56
N PRO A 79 33.08 -54.81 -26.64
CA PRO A 79 32.44 -53.58 -26.29
C PRO A 79 32.69 -52.47 -27.34
N SER A 80 31.69 -52.18 -28.11
CA SER A 80 31.62 -50.88 -28.81
C SER A 80 31.40 -49.78 -27.75
N ALA A 81 32.34 -48.86 -27.65
CA ALA A 81 32.30 -47.74 -26.77
C ALA A 81 31.08 -46.85 -27.10
N THR A 82 29.93 -47.15 -26.56
CA THR A 82 28.81 -46.23 -26.45
C THR A 82 29.21 -45.20 -25.42
N ARG A 83 29.41 -43.98 -25.90
CA ARG A 83 29.60 -42.77 -25.08
C ARG A 83 28.33 -42.57 -24.27
N GLU A 84 28.27 -43.23 -23.10
CA GLU A 84 27.24 -42.92 -22.10
C GLU A 84 27.34 -41.43 -21.79
N SER A 85 26.30 -40.69 -22.17
CA SER A 85 26.04 -39.38 -21.62
C SER A 85 26.03 -39.54 -20.10
N ARG A 86 27.15 -39.21 -19.46
CA ARG A 86 27.16 -39.03 -18.00
C ARG A 86 26.17 -37.90 -17.68
N THR A 87 24.96 -38.26 -17.42
CA THR A 87 24.12 -37.45 -16.52
C THR A 87 24.95 -37.29 -15.26
N GLN A 88 25.51 -36.10 -15.07
CA GLN A 88 26.18 -35.76 -13.83
C GLN A 88 25.16 -35.97 -12.73
N SER A 89 25.22 -37.09 -12.01
CA SER A 89 24.44 -37.29 -10.81
C SER A 89 25.00 -36.31 -9.79
N VAL A 90 24.24 -35.26 -9.51
CA VAL A 90 24.54 -34.29 -8.45
C VAL A 90 24.72 -35.07 -7.15
N ALA A 91 25.80 -34.78 -6.41
CA ALA A 91 26.06 -35.47 -5.14
C ALA A 91 24.85 -35.26 -4.20
N PRO A 92 24.46 -36.30 -3.39
CA PRO A 92 23.29 -36.21 -2.52
C PRO A 92 23.31 -35.02 -1.58
N PHE A 93 24.47 -34.58 -1.11
CA PHE A 93 24.63 -33.39 -0.27
C PHE A 93 24.31 -32.11 -1.06
N GLU A 94 24.77 -32.00 -2.29
CA GLU A 94 24.53 -30.83 -3.15
C GLU A 94 23.05 -30.73 -3.55
N SER A 95 22.41 -31.87 -3.83
CA SER A 95 20.97 -31.89 -4.11
C SER A 95 20.13 -31.47 -2.91
N LEU A 96 20.50 -31.89 -1.69
CA LEU A 96 19.84 -31.49 -0.46
C LEU A 96 20.05 -30.00 -0.16
N ALA A 97 21.26 -29.48 -0.37
CA ALA A 97 21.56 -28.06 -0.19
C ALA A 97 20.70 -27.18 -1.15
N LYS A 98 20.64 -27.55 -2.44
CA LYS A 98 19.77 -26.87 -3.42
C LYS A 98 18.30 -26.90 -3.03
N GLN A 99 17.79 -28.06 -2.59
CA GLN A 99 16.41 -28.20 -2.15
C GLN A 99 16.11 -27.31 -0.93
N THR A 100 17.05 -27.22 0.01
CA THR A 100 16.91 -26.36 1.20
C THR A 100 16.91 -24.89 0.81
N ALA A 101 17.78 -24.47 -0.10
CA ALA A 101 17.85 -23.08 -0.60
C ALA A 101 16.57 -22.71 -1.39
N ASP A 102 16.07 -23.59 -2.24
CA ASP A 102 14.79 -23.44 -2.93
C ASP A 102 13.61 -23.22 -1.95
N GLN A 103 13.53 -24.05 -0.91
CA GLN A 103 12.47 -23.90 0.10
C GLN A 103 12.56 -22.56 0.83
N LYS A 104 13.76 -22.11 1.21
CA LYS A 104 13.96 -20.80 1.83
C LYS A 104 13.55 -19.67 0.90
N ALA A 105 13.96 -19.72 -0.38
CA ALA A 105 13.59 -18.72 -1.37
C ALA A 105 12.07 -18.62 -1.52
N LYS A 106 11.34 -19.73 -1.56
CA LYS A 106 9.87 -19.76 -1.63
C LYS A 106 9.20 -19.08 -0.42
N VAL A 107 9.77 -19.23 0.78
CA VAL A 107 9.24 -18.55 1.98
C VAL A 107 9.37 -17.04 1.85
N VAL A 108 10.55 -16.55 1.45
CA VAL A 108 10.79 -15.10 1.30
C VAL A 108 9.96 -14.50 0.16
N ILE A 109 9.82 -15.20 -0.96
CA ILE A 109 8.93 -14.79 -2.06
C ILE A 109 7.49 -14.64 -1.55
N SER A 110 7.01 -15.59 -0.74
CA SER A 110 5.65 -15.53 -0.16
C SER A 110 5.49 -14.33 0.77
N GLU A 111 6.51 -13.98 1.55
CA GLU A 111 6.52 -12.82 2.42
C GLU A 111 6.53 -11.51 1.61
N TYR A 112 7.36 -11.41 0.58
CA TYR A 112 7.38 -10.29 -0.35
C TYR A 112 6.00 -10.04 -0.96
N MET A 113 5.36 -11.08 -1.50
CA MET A 113 4.02 -10.99 -2.09
C MET A 113 2.95 -10.58 -1.08
N ALA A 114 3.06 -11.02 0.19
CA ALA A 114 2.13 -10.64 1.24
C ALA A 114 2.25 -9.14 1.57
N ILE A 115 3.47 -8.58 1.61
CA ILE A 115 3.70 -7.16 1.86
C ILE A 115 3.23 -6.33 0.66
N GLU A 116 3.56 -6.74 -0.55
CA GLU A 116 3.07 -6.10 -1.77
C GLU A 116 1.53 -6.03 -1.81
N LYS A 117 0.86 -7.11 -1.44
CA LYS A 117 -0.60 -7.15 -1.33
C LYS A 117 -1.13 -6.16 -0.28
N ARG A 118 -0.46 -5.99 0.85
CA ARG A 118 -0.84 -4.98 1.86
C ARG A 118 -0.70 -3.56 1.30
N LEU A 119 0.41 -3.26 0.61
CA LEU A 119 0.62 -1.98 -0.04
C LEU A 119 -0.41 -1.67 -1.12
N ASN A 120 -0.90 -2.71 -1.81
CA ASN A 120 -1.91 -2.53 -2.85
C ASN A 120 -3.34 -2.35 -2.31
N ASN A 121 -3.67 -2.92 -1.14
CA ASN A 121 -5.06 -3.00 -0.66
C ASN A 121 -5.32 -2.19 0.62
N GLU A 122 -4.32 -1.99 1.48
CA GLU A 122 -4.54 -1.45 2.82
C GLU A 122 -3.84 -0.10 3.03
N ILE A 123 -2.67 0.09 2.41
CA ILE A 123 -1.81 1.26 2.61
C ILE A 123 -1.63 1.95 1.28
N PHE A 124 -2.15 3.17 1.17
CA PHE A 124 -1.99 3.94 -0.05
C PHE A 124 -0.70 4.75 0.00
N ILE A 125 0.21 4.42 -0.92
CA ILE A 125 1.44 5.16 -1.18
C ILE A 125 1.45 5.43 -2.68
N ASP A 126 1.89 6.60 -3.10
CA ASP A 126 2.05 6.87 -4.54
C ASP A 126 3.16 5.97 -5.10
N GLN A 127 2.73 4.80 -5.57
CA GLN A 127 3.62 3.75 -6.03
C GLN A 127 4.42 4.16 -7.27
N ALA A 128 3.83 5.00 -8.13
CA ALA A 128 4.45 5.36 -9.41
C ALA A 128 5.68 6.25 -9.25
N LEU A 129 5.77 6.99 -8.14
CA LEU A 129 6.83 7.96 -7.86
C LEU A 129 7.69 7.57 -6.65
N ASN A 130 7.39 6.46 -5.98
CA ASN A 130 8.14 6.05 -4.80
C ASN A 130 9.40 5.24 -5.20
N PRO A 131 10.61 5.78 -5.01
CA PRO A 131 11.86 5.13 -5.42
C PRO A 131 12.10 3.80 -4.68
N GLU A 132 11.62 3.66 -3.46
CA GLU A 132 11.78 2.43 -2.66
C GLU A 132 10.95 1.28 -3.24
N ILE A 133 9.75 1.56 -3.75
CA ILE A 133 8.93 0.55 -4.42
C ILE A 133 9.60 0.11 -5.73
N LEU A 134 10.07 1.06 -6.52
CA LEU A 134 10.78 0.76 -7.78
C LEU A 134 12.04 -0.06 -7.52
N LYS A 135 12.80 0.28 -6.47
CA LYS A 135 13.98 -0.49 -6.05
C LYS A 135 13.61 -1.91 -5.65
N ALA A 136 12.55 -2.09 -4.85
CA ALA A 136 12.12 -3.41 -4.42
C ALA A 136 11.63 -4.27 -5.60
N GLU A 137 10.91 -3.68 -6.56
CA GLU A 137 10.49 -4.35 -7.79
C GLU A 137 11.71 -4.79 -8.63
N GLU A 138 12.74 -3.95 -8.76
CA GLU A 138 13.97 -4.28 -9.48
C GLU A 138 14.73 -5.44 -8.83
N LEU A 139 14.86 -5.42 -7.50
CA LEU A 139 15.48 -6.48 -6.72
C LEU A 139 14.70 -7.80 -6.87
N ALA A 140 13.37 -7.78 -6.77
CA ALA A 140 12.54 -8.95 -6.95
C ALA A 140 12.71 -9.56 -8.36
N LEU A 141 12.74 -8.72 -9.41
CA LEU A 141 13.00 -9.16 -10.78
C LEU A 141 14.42 -9.74 -10.96
N ALA A 142 15.41 -9.22 -10.24
CA ALA A 142 16.76 -9.80 -10.23
C ALA A 142 16.75 -11.17 -9.55
N GLY A 143 16.03 -11.29 -8.43
CA GLY A 143 15.79 -12.55 -7.74
C GLY A 143 15.15 -13.61 -8.64
N ASP A 144 14.13 -13.24 -9.40
CA ASP A 144 13.46 -14.15 -10.35
C ASP A 144 14.44 -14.74 -11.37
N LYS A 145 15.31 -13.91 -11.96
CA LYS A 145 16.31 -14.36 -12.93
C LYS A 145 17.28 -15.36 -12.33
N LEU A 146 17.75 -15.11 -11.11
CA LEU A 146 18.63 -16.00 -10.37
C LEU A 146 17.93 -17.31 -9.99
N TYR A 147 16.68 -17.23 -9.55
CA TYR A 147 15.87 -18.39 -9.22
C TYR A 147 15.68 -19.34 -10.41
N TYR A 148 15.34 -18.80 -11.60
CA TYR A 148 15.22 -19.58 -12.83
C TYR A 148 16.56 -20.18 -13.32
N SER A 149 17.67 -19.59 -12.88
CA SER A 149 19.02 -20.10 -13.15
C SER A 149 19.50 -21.11 -12.09
N GLU A 150 18.62 -21.54 -11.17
CA GLU A 150 18.91 -22.43 -10.03
C GLU A 150 19.96 -21.87 -9.05
N GLN A 151 20.20 -20.57 -9.06
CA GLN A 151 21.08 -19.84 -8.14
C GLN A 151 20.26 -19.37 -6.92
N TYR A 152 19.79 -20.35 -6.13
CA TYR A 152 18.77 -20.09 -5.09
C TYR A 152 19.30 -19.24 -3.94
N ASP A 153 20.55 -19.37 -3.53
CA ASP A 153 21.13 -18.58 -2.45
C ASP A 153 21.27 -17.10 -2.85
N GLU A 154 21.69 -16.82 -4.09
CA GLU A 154 21.76 -15.47 -4.62
C GLU A 154 20.36 -14.89 -4.86
N ALA A 155 19.41 -15.69 -5.34
CA ALA A 155 18.02 -15.30 -5.49
C ALA A 155 17.41 -14.92 -4.13
N LEU A 156 17.67 -15.72 -3.08
CA LEU A 156 17.25 -15.45 -1.72
C LEU A 156 17.72 -14.09 -1.24
N ALA A 157 18.99 -13.75 -1.46
CA ALA A 157 19.55 -12.46 -1.05
C ALA A 157 18.83 -11.27 -1.71
N GLN A 158 18.46 -11.39 -3.00
CA GLN A 158 17.73 -10.34 -3.72
C GLN A 158 16.31 -10.19 -3.19
N TYR A 159 15.60 -11.29 -2.95
CA TYR A 159 14.25 -11.25 -2.39
C TYR A 159 14.23 -10.75 -0.94
N ASP A 160 15.23 -11.10 -0.12
CA ASP A 160 15.37 -10.60 1.24
C ASP A 160 15.54 -9.07 1.22
N GLU A 161 16.43 -8.53 0.38
CA GLU A 161 16.62 -7.08 0.27
C GLU A 161 15.35 -6.37 -0.22
N ALA A 162 14.66 -6.93 -1.21
CA ALA A 162 13.38 -6.41 -1.70
C ALA A 162 12.32 -6.39 -0.58
N THR A 163 12.22 -7.49 0.16
CA THR A 163 11.28 -7.67 1.27
C THR A 163 11.54 -6.67 2.39
N GLU A 164 12.79 -6.51 2.82
CA GLU A 164 13.16 -5.55 3.86
C GLU A 164 12.93 -4.10 3.42
N THR A 165 13.15 -3.78 2.15
CA THR A 165 12.85 -2.45 1.59
C THR A 165 11.34 -2.16 1.70
N LEU A 166 10.47 -3.09 1.33
CA LEU A 166 9.02 -2.92 1.46
C LEU A 166 8.55 -2.91 2.91
N LYS A 167 9.13 -3.72 3.80
CA LYS A 167 8.84 -3.68 5.25
C LYS A 167 9.14 -2.32 5.85
N ALA A 168 10.29 -1.76 5.55
CA ALA A 168 10.68 -0.43 6.02
C ALA A 168 9.69 0.64 5.54
N LEU A 169 9.27 0.57 4.29
CA LEU A 169 8.29 1.48 3.71
C LEU A 169 6.93 1.37 4.39
N VAL A 170 6.42 0.14 4.61
CA VAL A 170 5.17 -0.11 5.33
C VAL A 170 5.25 0.45 6.75
N SER A 171 6.34 0.16 7.48
CA SER A 171 6.55 0.65 8.84
C SER A 171 6.59 2.17 8.91
N SER A 172 7.23 2.83 7.95
CA SER A 172 7.26 4.30 7.84
C SER A 172 5.86 4.86 7.60
N ALA A 173 5.09 4.28 6.68
CA ALA A 173 3.72 4.70 6.40
C ALA A 173 2.79 4.52 7.61
N GLU A 174 2.93 3.40 8.35
CA GLU A 174 2.18 3.14 9.58
C GLU A 174 2.52 4.15 10.69
N SER A 175 3.81 4.42 10.89
CA SER A 175 4.26 5.42 11.85
C SER A 175 3.74 6.83 11.52
N LYS A 176 3.74 7.19 10.24
CA LYS A 176 3.17 8.45 9.76
C LYS A 176 1.66 8.51 9.99
N PHE A 177 0.95 7.43 9.68
CA PHE A 177 -0.49 7.31 9.93
C PHE A 177 -0.82 7.51 11.41
N ASP A 178 -0.12 6.82 12.31
CA ASP A 178 -0.33 6.93 13.75
C ASP A 178 -0.02 8.33 14.29
N SER A 179 1.02 8.98 13.77
CA SER A 179 1.34 10.37 14.10
C SER A 179 0.22 11.33 13.69
N LEU A 180 -0.30 11.17 12.47
CA LEU A 180 -1.40 11.98 11.95
C LEU A 180 -2.71 11.77 12.72
N LEU A 181 -3.00 10.54 13.15
CA LEU A 181 -4.15 10.28 14.03
C LEU A 181 -4.03 11.02 15.37
N LYS A 182 -2.84 10.98 15.99
CA LYS A 182 -2.59 11.71 17.24
C LYS A 182 -2.73 13.21 17.04
N GLU A 183 -2.18 13.75 15.95
CA GLU A 183 -2.28 15.17 15.63
C GLU A 183 -3.75 15.60 15.40
N ALA A 184 -4.53 14.76 14.68
CA ALA A 184 -5.94 15.00 14.48
C ALA A 184 -6.74 14.97 15.79
N GLN A 185 -6.46 14.02 16.68
CA GLN A 185 -7.06 13.95 18.01
C GLN A 185 -6.69 15.16 18.88
N GLN A 186 -5.42 15.57 18.86
CA GLN A 186 -4.99 16.76 19.58
C GLN A 186 -5.66 18.01 19.05
N GLY A 187 -5.73 18.17 17.71
CA GLY A 187 -6.45 19.29 17.10
C GLY A 187 -7.93 19.31 17.45
N LEU A 188 -8.56 18.12 17.61
CA LEU A 188 -9.93 18.01 18.08
C LEU A 188 -10.06 18.51 19.54
N MET A 189 -9.14 18.09 20.44
CA MET A 189 -9.12 18.52 21.85
C MET A 189 -8.88 20.02 22.01
N ASP A 190 -7.97 20.55 21.20
CA ASP A 190 -7.58 21.97 21.23
C ASP A 190 -8.54 22.87 20.42
N GLN A 191 -9.63 22.29 19.89
CA GLN A 191 -10.61 22.96 19.02
C GLN A 191 -10.00 23.60 17.77
N GLN A 192 -8.88 23.05 17.29
CA GLN A 192 -8.17 23.50 16.09
C GLN A 192 -8.69 22.78 14.85
N THR A 193 -9.87 23.20 14.38
CA THR A 193 -10.60 22.51 13.31
C THR A 193 -9.76 22.29 12.03
N GLU A 194 -8.99 23.29 11.58
CA GLU A 194 -8.24 23.18 10.34
C GLU A 194 -7.03 22.22 10.46
N THR A 195 -6.34 22.24 11.61
CA THR A 195 -5.26 21.29 11.90
C THR A 195 -5.81 19.87 11.94
N ALA A 196 -6.91 19.66 12.69
CA ALA A 196 -7.55 18.35 12.82
C ALA A 196 -8.01 17.80 11.44
N LYS A 197 -8.65 18.66 10.62
CA LYS A 197 -9.09 18.28 9.26
C LYS A 197 -7.94 17.89 8.36
N ARG A 198 -6.86 18.66 8.34
CA ARG A 198 -5.68 18.36 7.51
C ARG A 198 -5.09 17.02 7.92
N SER A 199 -4.80 16.83 9.20
CA SER A 199 -4.13 15.62 9.70
C SER A 199 -4.98 14.37 9.50
N ILE A 200 -6.33 14.44 9.68
CA ILE A 200 -7.18 13.29 9.44
C ILE A 200 -7.32 12.97 7.94
N SER A 201 -7.34 13.97 7.08
CA SER A 201 -7.38 13.77 5.63
C SER A 201 -6.10 13.09 5.13
N GLU A 202 -4.94 13.50 5.63
CA GLU A 202 -3.66 12.86 5.33
C GLU A 202 -3.62 11.42 5.88
N ALA A 203 -4.14 11.16 7.08
CA ALA A 203 -4.23 9.82 7.64
C ALA A 203 -5.12 8.91 6.78
N LEU A 204 -6.30 9.39 6.36
CA LEU A 204 -7.21 8.65 5.48
C LEU A 204 -6.64 8.45 4.07
N PHE A 205 -5.76 9.33 3.61
CA PHE A 205 -5.03 9.11 2.37
C PHE A 205 -4.09 7.89 2.49
N ILE A 206 -3.40 7.73 3.63
CA ILE A 206 -2.52 6.57 3.86
C ILE A 206 -3.34 5.28 4.07
N LYS A 207 -4.38 5.32 4.91
CA LYS A 207 -5.23 4.15 5.20
C LYS A 207 -6.72 4.49 5.03
N PRO A 208 -7.26 4.47 3.80
CA PRO A 208 -8.66 4.82 3.53
C PRO A 208 -9.68 3.90 4.23
N GLY A 209 -9.28 2.67 4.51
CA GLY A 209 -10.10 1.67 5.19
C GLY A 209 -10.15 1.81 6.73
N SER A 210 -9.43 2.77 7.34
CA SER A 210 -9.36 2.89 8.78
C SER A 210 -10.65 3.40 9.41
N GLU A 211 -11.38 2.53 10.10
CA GLU A 211 -12.60 2.90 10.82
C GLU A 211 -12.32 3.86 11.99
N THR A 212 -11.13 3.81 12.58
CA THR A 212 -10.71 4.76 13.61
C THR A 212 -10.56 6.16 13.03
N ALA A 213 -9.88 6.30 11.88
CA ALA A 213 -9.73 7.57 11.21
C ALA A 213 -11.08 8.16 10.78
N LYS A 214 -11.96 7.35 10.19
CA LYS A 214 -13.32 7.78 9.81
C LYS A 214 -14.15 8.28 11.00
N ARG A 215 -14.06 7.63 12.16
CA ARG A 215 -14.74 8.09 13.37
C ARG A 215 -14.20 9.45 13.86
N ILE A 216 -12.89 9.65 13.79
CA ILE A 216 -12.28 10.94 14.14
C ILE A 216 -12.71 12.00 13.13
N GLU A 217 -12.70 11.70 11.83
CA GLU A 217 -13.18 12.61 10.78
C GLU A 217 -14.63 13.05 11.02
N ALA A 218 -15.52 12.11 11.34
CA ALA A 218 -16.91 12.42 11.65
C ALA A 218 -17.05 13.36 12.85
N ARG A 219 -16.24 13.19 13.90
CA ARG A 219 -16.21 14.09 15.05
C ARG A 219 -15.66 15.48 14.70
N ILE A 220 -14.60 15.53 13.89
CA ILE A 220 -14.03 16.80 13.40
C ILE A 220 -15.05 17.59 12.58
N ALA A 221 -15.89 16.91 11.80
CA ALA A 221 -16.96 17.57 11.04
C ALA A 221 -17.99 18.28 11.93
N LEU A 222 -18.20 17.78 13.16
CA LEU A 222 -19.12 18.39 14.16
C LEU A 222 -18.48 19.51 14.98
N LEU A 223 -17.15 19.60 14.97
CA LEU A 223 -16.40 20.52 15.82
C LEU A 223 -16.80 22.00 15.69
N PRO A 224 -17.02 22.55 14.49
CA PRO A 224 -17.48 23.95 14.37
C PRO A 224 -18.80 24.20 15.09
N GLN A 225 -19.77 23.31 14.97
CA GLN A 225 -21.06 23.40 15.64
C GLN A 225 -20.89 23.32 17.17
N ILE A 226 -20.03 22.42 17.66
CA ILE A 226 -19.71 22.26 19.08
C ILE A 226 -19.07 23.54 19.64
N ILE A 227 -18.16 24.17 18.89
CA ILE A 227 -17.50 25.42 19.28
C ILE A 227 -18.53 26.54 19.41
N ASP A 228 -19.44 26.68 18.43
CA ASP A 228 -20.48 27.72 18.47
C ASP A 228 -21.44 27.51 19.65
N LEU A 229 -21.94 26.30 19.84
CA LEU A 229 -22.80 25.96 20.98
C LEU A 229 -22.08 26.17 22.33
N SER A 230 -20.81 25.81 22.43
CA SER A 230 -20.00 26.00 23.64
C SER A 230 -19.84 27.49 23.98
N ARG A 231 -19.64 28.34 22.97
CA ARG A 231 -19.58 29.78 23.12
C ARG A 231 -20.91 30.33 23.60
N ASP A 232 -22.03 29.88 23.03
CA ASP A 232 -23.38 30.32 23.37
C ASP A 232 -23.73 29.90 24.81
N ALA A 233 -23.46 28.64 25.18
CA ALA A 233 -23.65 28.16 26.54
C ALA A 233 -22.85 28.99 27.56
N LYS A 234 -21.59 29.31 27.26
CA LYS A 234 -20.74 30.13 28.12
C LYS A 234 -21.24 31.57 28.24
N ASN A 235 -21.79 32.15 27.19
CA ASN A 235 -22.42 33.48 27.24
C ASN A 235 -23.68 33.48 28.13
N ASP A 236 -24.53 32.44 28.01
CA ASP A 236 -25.70 32.28 28.86
C ASP A 236 -25.32 32.09 30.36
N GLU A 237 -24.27 31.30 30.62
CA GLU A 237 -23.72 31.13 31.96
C GLU A 237 -23.25 32.46 32.56
N LEU A 238 -22.50 33.26 31.78
CA LEU A 238 -22.03 34.59 32.21
C LEU A 238 -23.18 35.59 32.42
N ALA A 239 -24.29 35.43 31.70
CA ALA A 239 -25.51 36.23 31.85
C ALA A 239 -26.38 35.75 33.00
N GLY A 240 -26.04 34.66 33.71
CA GLY A 240 -26.84 34.07 34.76
C GLY A 240 -28.00 33.20 34.33
N ASN A 241 -28.07 32.88 33.04
CA ASN A 241 -29.11 32.04 32.40
C ASN A 241 -28.73 30.56 32.51
N TYR A 242 -28.55 30.03 33.70
CA TYR A 242 -27.96 28.69 33.94
C TYR A 242 -28.80 27.55 33.37
N GLU A 243 -30.13 27.62 33.37
CA GLU A 243 -30.97 26.59 32.75
C GLU A 243 -30.70 26.46 31.25
N LYS A 244 -30.67 27.62 30.57
CA LYS A 244 -30.39 27.65 29.11
C LYS A 244 -28.97 27.18 28.79
N ALA A 245 -27.99 27.55 29.59
CA ALA A 245 -26.62 27.06 29.45
C ALA A 245 -26.57 25.54 29.61
N LEU A 246 -27.26 24.97 30.61
CA LEU A 246 -27.32 23.52 30.82
C LEU A 246 -27.96 22.80 29.64
N ASP A 247 -29.10 23.30 29.15
CA ASP A 247 -29.75 22.72 27.96
C ASP A 247 -28.80 22.68 26.73
N THR A 248 -28.02 23.75 26.57
CA THR A 248 -27.03 23.82 25.46
C THR A 248 -25.87 22.84 25.65
N TYR A 249 -25.36 22.66 26.87
CA TYR A 249 -24.35 21.65 27.18
C TYR A 249 -24.88 20.23 26.97
N GLU A 250 -26.16 19.97 27.31
CA GLU A 250 -26.80 18.66 27.02
C GLU A 250 -26.92 18.40 25.50
N GLN A 251 -27.23 19.43 24.71
CA GLN A 251 -27.24 19.32 23.24
C GLN A 251 -25.86 18.96 22.72
N ILE A 252 -24.80 19.63 23.20
CA ILE A 252 -23.42 19.30 22.83
C ILE A 252 -23.11 17.82 23.11
N LYS A 253 -23.47 17.33 24.28
CA LYS A 253 -23.27 15.94 24.68
C LYS A 253 -24.07 14.95 23.82
N GLN A 254 -25.23 15.34 23.30
CA GLN A 254 -25.99 14.52 22.35
C GLN A 254 -25.35 14.47 20.97
N ILE A 255 -24.76 15.59 20.52
CA ILE A 255 -24.06 15.68 19.23
C ILE A 255 -22.77 14.83 19.22
N ASP A 256 -21.95 14.99 20.26
CA ASP A 256 -20.73 14.18 20.44
C ASP A 256 -20.59 13.75 21.92
N PRO A 257 -20.99 12.52 22.24
CA PRO A 257 -20.91 12.00 23.62
C PRO A 257 -19.50 12.00 24.23
N LEU A 258 -18.47 12.09 23.37
CA LEU A 258 -17.07 12.13 23.80
C LEU A 258 -16.54 13.56 24.01
N THR A 259 -17.35 14.58 23.80
CA THR A 259 -16.95 16.00 23.97
C THR A 259 -16.51 16.31 25.40
N SER A 260 -17.00 15.59 26.43
CA SER A 260 -16.56 15.75 27.82
C SER A 260 -15.07 15.39 28.05
N GLN A 261 -14.39 14.90 27.02
CA GLN A 261 -12.95 14.61 27.01
C GLN A 261 -12.15 15.68 26.24
N ILE A 262 -12.82 16.72 25.74
CA ILE A 262 -12.24 17.86 24.99
C ILE A 262 -12.26 19.12 25.91
#